data_749e7df62bb869297b0d28cfd506de25
#
_entry.id   749e7df62bb869297b0d28cfd506de25
#
_cell.length_a   1.000
_cell.length_b   1.000
_cell.length_c   1.000
_cell.angle_alpha   90.00
_cell.angle_beta   90.00
_cell.angle_gamma   90.00
#
_symmetry.space_group_name_H-M   'P 1'
#
loop_
_entity.id
_entity.type
_entity.pdbx_description
1 polymer ?
#
loop_
_entity_poly.entity_id
_entity_poly.type
_entity_poly.pdbx_seq_one_letter_code
_entity_poly.pdbx_strand_id
1 'polypeptide(L)'
;LDRGLVKAPLLVQTVFGILGGIGTHPEDVAHMKRTADRLFGDQYVWSVLGAGRSQMQIAAMSAAQGGSVRVGLEDSLWLSKGILAESNAQQVLKARQVLEGLSVEVATPDEAREILQLKGGNQANF
;
A
#
# COMPACT_ATOMS: atom_id res chain seq x y z
N LEU A 1 -8.74 -18.67 3.26
CA LEU A 1 -7.89 -19.60 2.50
C LEU A 1 -8.27 -21.05 2.82
N ASP A 2 -8.14 -21.50 4.05
CA ASP A 2 -8.35 -22.91 4.45
C ASP A 2 -9.72 -23.48 4.10
N ARG A 3 -10.75 -22.62 4.05
CA ARG A 3 -12.12 -23.00 3.66
C ARG A 3 -12.39 -22.86 2.16
N GLY A 4 -11.39 -22.48 1.36
CA GLY A 4 -11.54 -22.29 -0.10
C GLY A 4 -12.43 -21.10 -0.52
N LEU A 5 -12.80 -20.21 0.41
CA LEU A 5 -13.64 -19.04 0.13
C LEU A 5 -12.91 -17.95 -0.66
N VAL A 6 -11.60 -17.87 -0.51
CA VAL A 6 -10.71 -16.97 -1.24
C VAL A 6 -9.47 -17.73 -1.68
N LYS A 7 -8.82 -17.26 -2.75
CA LYS A 7 -7.59 -17.83 -3.30
C LYS A 7 -6.42 -16.88 -3.11
N ALA A 8 -5.23 -17.42 -2.94
CA ALA A 8 -3.99 -16.66 -2.98
C ALA A 8 -3.67 -16.21 -4.44
N PRO A 9 -2.94 -15.10 -4.61
CA PRO A 9 -2.51 -14.19 -3.56
C PRO A 9 -3.63 -13.29 -3.05
N LEU A 10 -3.64 -13.00 -1.74
CA LEU A 10 -4.52 -12.00 -1.17
C LEU A 10 -3.89 -10.61 -1.28
N LEU A 11 -4.63 -9.59 -1.68
CA LEU A 11 -4.20 -8.21 -1.46
C LEU A 11 -4.63 -7.80 -0.05
N VAL A 12 -3.67 -7.68 0.86
CA VAL A 12 -3.90 -7.26 2.25
C VAL A 12 -3.43 -5.83 2.42
N GLN A 13 -4.35 -4.90 2.54
CA GLN A 13 -4.04 -3.50 2.82
C GLN A 13 -4.20 -3.19 4.30
N THR A 14 -3.12 -2.77 4.96
CA THR A 14 -3.13 -2.29 6.33
C THR A 14 -3.24 -0.77 6.36
N VAL A 15 -4.07 -0.25 7.26
CA VAL A 15 -4.42 1.17 7.34
C VAL A 15 -3.89 1.76 8.63
N PHE A 16 -3.15 2.87 8.52
CA PHE A 16 -2.45 3.51 9.63
C PHE A 16 -2.90 4.95 9.85
N GLY A 17 -3.05 5.34 11.10
CA GLY A 17 -3.29 6.74 11.49
C GLY A 17 -4.73 7.23 11.37
N ILE A 18 -5.70 6.34 11.18
CA ILE A 18 -7.13 6.68 11.27
C ILE A 18 -7.61 6.66 12.71
N LEU A 19 -8.61 7.46 13.02
CA LEU A 19 -9.20 7.53 14.36
C LEU A 19 -9.77 6.15 14.77
N GLY A 20 -9.36 5.66 15.92
CA GLY A 20 -9.74 4.34 16.42
C GLY A 20 -8.95 3.17 15.85
N GLY A 21 -8.04 3.42 14.90
CA GLY A 21 -7.13 2.42 14.33
C GLY A 21 -5.74 2.44 14.99
N ILE A 22 -4.82 1.67 14.38
CA ILE A 22 -3.41 1.64 14.80
C ILE A 22 -2.71 2.94 14.42
N GLY A 23 -1.67 3.32 15.18
CA GLY A 23 -0.89 4.54 14.96
C GLY A 23 -0.03 4.53 13.71
N THR A 24 0.88 5.51 13.64
CA THR A 24 1.79 5.68 12.48
C THR A 24 3.26 5.52 12.88
N HIS A 25 3.53 5.02 14.08
CA HIS A 25 4.89 4.76 14.54
C HIS A 25 5.51 3.60 13.72
N PRO A 26 6.82 3.60 13.45
CA PRO A 26 7.47 2.48 12.75
C PRO A 26 7.18 1.10 13.36
N GLU A 27 7.06 1.01 14.68
CA GLU A 27 6.70 -0.23 15.37
C GLU A 27 5.27 -0.70 15.05
N ASP A 28 4.33 0.22 14.85
CA ASP A 28 2.95 -0.11 14.43
C ASP A 28 2.96 -0.75 13.04
N VAL A 29 3.74 -0.19 12.11
CA VAL A 29 3.91 -0.72 10.76
C VAL A 29 4.54 -2.12 10.81
N ALA A 30 5.63 -2.26 11.57
CA ALA A 30 6.31 -3.54 11.75
C ALA A 30 5.42 -4.58 12.44
N HIS A 31 4.59 -4.16 13.40
CA HIS A 31 3.62 -5.04 14.07
C HIS A 31 2.59 -5.60 13.08
N MET A 32 1.99 -4.75 12.25
CA MET A 32 1.00 -5.18 11.26
C MET A 32 1.63 -6.07 10.19
N LYS A 33 2.84 -5.75 9.72
CA LYS A 33 3.58 -6.59 8.77
C LYS A 33 3.84 -7.98 9.36
N ARG A 34 4.44 -8.08 10.56
CA ARG A 34 4.69 -9.36 11.24
C ARG A 34 3.42 -10.16 11.49
N THR A 35 2.31 -9.47 11.79
CA THR A 35 1.02 -10.14 11.98
C THR A 35 0.51 -10.75 10.67
N ALA A 36 0.59 -10.00 9.58
CA ALA A 36 0.22 -10.50 8.26
C ALA A 36 1.11 -11.69 7.83
N ASP A 37 2.42 -11.60 8.01
CA ASP A 37 3.36 -12.69 7.72
C ASP A 37 3.02 -13.97 8.50
N ARG A 38 2.70 -13.83 9.79
CA ARG A 38 2.32 -14.98 10.64
C ARG A 38 0.99 -15.59 10.23
N LEU A 39 0.04 -14.80 9.73
CA LEU A 39 -1.30 -15.29 9.36
C LEU A 39 -1.35 -15.85 7.94
N PHE A 40 -0.62 -15.29 7.00
CA PHE A 40 -0.77 -15.56 5.58
C PHE A 40 0.49 -16.16 4.93
N GLY A 41 1.65 -16.09 5.60
CA GLY A 41 2.92 -16.55 5.03
C GLY A 41 3.26 -15.81 3.75
N ASP A 42 3.46 -16.55 2.67
CA ASP A 42 3.75 -16.05 1.32
C ASP A 42 2.50 -15.92 0.43
N GLN A 43 1.30 -16.12 1.00
CA GLN A 43 0.05 -16.17 0.26
C GLN A 43 -0.62 -14.79 0.09
N TYR A 44 0.11 -13.70 0.30
CA TYR A 44 -0.45 -12.35 0.19
C TYR A 44 0.53 -11.34 -0.41
N VAL A 45 -0.04 -10.31 -1.00
CA VAL A 45 0.65 -9.08 -1.39
C VAL A 45 0.29 -8.02 -0.38
N TRP A 46 1.29 -7.47 0.29
CA TRP A 46 1.08 -6.43 1.29
C TRP A 46 0.99 -5.05 0.68
N SER A 47 0.03 -4.26 1.13
CA SER A 47 -0.13 -2.86 0.79
C SER A 47 -0.40 -2.05 2.05
N VAL A 48 -0.06 -0.77 2.02
CA VAL A 48 -0.34 0.16 3.12
C VAL A 48 -1.10 1.38 2.65
N LEU A 49 -1.86 1.95 3.59
CA LEU A 49 -2.45 3.27 3.54
C LEU A 49 -2.04 4.02 4.80
N GLY A 50 -1.45 5.19 4.66
CA GLY A 50 -1.16 6.11 5.76
C GLY A 50 -2.06 7.33 5.70
N ALA A 51 -2.86 7.55 6.75
CA ALA A 51 -3.74 8.72 6.81
C ALA A 51 -2.99 9.98 7.25
N GLY A 52 -3.44 11.12 6.75
CA GLY A 52 -2.97 12.44 7.13
C GLY A 52 -1.50 12.68 6.81
N ARG A 53 -0.80 13.36 7.70
CA ARG A 53 0.58 13.83 7.48
C ARG A 53 1.61 12.71 7.33
N SER A 54 1.28 11.51 7.77
CA SER A 54 2.20 10.35 7.78
C SER A 54 2.15 9.53 6.49
N GLN A 55 1.32 9.88 5.52
CA GLN A 55 1.11 9.09 4.30
C GLN A 55 2.43 8.69 3.61
N MET A 56 3.32 9.64 3.36
CA MET A 56 4.58 9.36 2.64
C MET A 56 5.59 8.59 3.49
N GLN A 57 5.62 8.81 4.81
CA GLN A 57 6.46 8.03 5.72
C GLN A 57 6.00 6.57 5.79
N ILE A 58 4.70 6.33 5.89
CA ILE A 58 4.12 4.99 5.87
C ILE A 58 4.40 4.30 4.53
N ALA A 59 4.25 5.00 3.40
CA ALA A 59 4.60 4.49 2.08
C ALA A 59 6.08 4.07 2.00
N ALA A 60 7.00 4.92 2.48
CA ALA A 60 8.43 4.61 2.50
C ALA A 60 8.75 3.37 3.38
N MET A 61 8.12 3.26 4.55
CA MET A 61 8.30 2.10 5.44
C MET A 61 7.78 0.81 4.82
N SER A 62 6.68 0.86 4.07
CA SER A 62 6.18 -0.30 3.32
C SER A 62 7.13 -0.70 2.21
N ALA A 63 7.55 0.26 1.39
CA ALA A 63 8.45 0.01 0.27
C ALA A 63 9.78 -0.60 0.72
N ALA A 64 10.35 -0.10 1.81
CA ALA A 64 11.57 -0.65 2.41
C ALA A 64 11.44 -2.11 2.89
N GLN A 65 10.21 -2.60 3.06
CA GLN A 65 9.88 -3.97 3.46
C GLN A 65 9.28 -4.79 2.30
N GLY A 66 9.38 -4.31 1.06
CA GLY A 66 8.87 -5.00 -0.12
C GLY A 66 7.35 -4.91 -0.31
N GLY A 67 6.68 -4.00 0.39
CA GLY A 67 5.25 -3.80 0.29
C GLY A 67 4.85 -2.78 -0.77
N SER A 68 3.61 -2.85 -1.20
CA SER A 68 2.96 -1.86 -2.06
C SER A 68 2.44 -0.67 -1.27
N VAL A 69 2.11 0.42 -1.95
CA VAL A 69 1.65 1.66 -1.32
C VAL A 69 0.38 2.18 -1.97
N ARG A 70 -0.49 2.77 -1.16
CA ARG A 70 -1.62 3.57 -1.62
C ARG A 70 -1.43 5.01 -1.15
N VAL A 71 -1.64 5.98 -2.06
CA VAL A 71 -1.64 7.41 -1.76
C VAL A 71 -2.81 8.09 -2.47
N GLY A 72 -3.32 9.17 -1.89
CA GLY A 72 -4.39 9.94 -2.50
C GLY A 72 -4.97 10.99 -1.55
N LEU A 73 -5.74 11.94 -2.13
CA LEU A 73 -6.38 13.03 -1.40
C LEU A 73 -7.47 12.56 -0.44
N GLU A 74 -8.03 11.37 -0.66
CA GLU A 74 -8.97 10.74 0.27
C GLU A 74 -8.31 10.45 1.62
N ASP A 75 -7.03 10.02 1.58
CA ASP A 75 -6.29 9.56 2.75
C ASP A 75 -5.49 10.70 3.40
N SER A 76 -5.01 11.64 2.60
CA SER A 76 -4.21 12.78 3.07
C SER A 76 -4.31 13.97 2.13
N LEU A 77 -4.48 15.16 2.72
CA LEU A 77 -4.43 16.42 1.97
C LEU A 77 -2.98 16.95 1.80
N TRP A 78 -1.99 16.31 2.43
CA TRP A 78 -0.63 16.84 2.50
C TRP A 78 0.28 16.25 1.43
N LEU A 79 0.93 17.12 0.66
CA LEU A 79 2.05 16.75 -0.21
C LEU A 79 3.36 16.63 0.58
N SER A 80 3.59 17.59 1.49
CA SER A 80 4.70 17.62 2.42
C SER A 80 4.37 18.48 3.64
N LYS A 81 5.31 18.61 4.58
CA LYS A 81 5.09 19.40 5.80
C LYS A 81 4.70 20.85 5.46
N GLY A 82 3.47 21.22 5.79
CA GLY A 82 2.94 22.58 5.56
C GLY A 82 2.50 22.85 4.12
N ILE A 83 2.57 21.88 3.21
CA ILE A 83 2.18 22.04 1.81
C ILE A 83 1.04 21.05 1.49
N LEU A 84 -0.07 21.59 1.05
CA LEU A 84 -1.21 20.78 0.58
C LEU A 84 -0.97 20.28 -0.85
N ALA A 85 -1.47 19.09 -1.14
CA ALA A 85 -1.49 18.58 -2.50
C ALA A 85 -2.66 19.21 -3.29
N GLU A 86 -2.42 19.54 -4.54
CA GLU A 86 -3.42 20.10 -5.45
C GLU A 86 -4.18 19.00 -6.20
N SER A 87 -3.60 17.80 -6.28
CA SER A 87 -4.20 16.67 -7.00
C SER A 87 -3.67 15.33 -6.52
N ASN A 88 -4.42 14.25 -6.82
CA ASN A 88 -3.94 12.88 -6.65
C ASN A 88 -2.65 12.62 -7.47
N ALA A 89 -2.53 13.21 -8.65
CA ALA A 89 -1.36 13.05 -9.51
C ALA A 89 -0.09 13.56 -8.83
N GLN A 90 -0.15 14.69 -8.09
CA GLN A 90 1.00 15.17 -7.31
C GLN A 90 1.41 14.17 -6.22
N GLN A 91 0.46 13.57 -5.53
CA GLN A 91 0.77 12.57 -4.50
C GLN A 91 1.37 11.30 -5.09
N VAL A 92 0.83 10.83 -6.22
CA VAL A 92 1.39 9.68 -6.95
C VAL A 92 2.82 9.97 -7.42
N LEU A 93 3.06 11.16 -7.99
CA LEU A 93 4.41 11.56 -8.39
C LEU A 93 5.37 11.61 -7.19
N LYS A 94 4.92 12.14 -6.06
CA LYS A 94 5.71 12.16 -4.82
C LYS A 94 6.03 10.76 -4.32
N ALA A 95 5.04 9.86 -4.33
CA ALA A 95 5.25 8.47 -3.94
C ALA A 95 6.28 7.79 -4.85
N ARG A 96 6.18 7.96 -6.17
CA ARG A 96 7.18 7.46 -7.12
C ARG A 96 8.59 7.96 -6.81
N GLN A 97 8.75 9.26 -6.56
CA GLN A 97 10.06 9.83 -6.18
C GLN A 97 10.63 9.20 -4.90
N VAL A 98 9.77 8.88 -3.92
CA VAL A 98 10.18 8.19 -2.69
C VAL A 98 10.65 6.76 -3.02
N LEU A 99 9.91 6.02 -3.82
CA LEU A 99 10.23 4.65 -4.22
C LEU A 99 11.54 4.61 -5.04
N GLU A 100 11.67 5.48 -6.02
CA GLU A 100 12.88 5.61 -6.85
C GLU A 100 14.10 5.99 -5.99
N GLY A 101 13.93 6.88 -5.00
CA GLY A 101 14.97 7.23 -4.03
C GLY A 101 15.41 6.07 -3.13
N LEU A 102 14.56 5.06 -2.95
CA LEU A 102 14.87 3.81 -2.27
C LEU A 102 15.41 2.73 -3.22
N SER A 103 15.61 3.04 -4.50
CA SER A 103 15.97 2.10 -5.57
C SER A 103 14.95 0.96 -5.73
N VAL A 104 13.67 1.28 -5.50
CA VAL A 104 12.54 0.34 -5.69
C VAL A 104 11.88 0.68 -7.02
N GLU A 105 11.76 -0.33 -7.88
CA GLU A 105 11.03 -0.21 -9.15
C GLU A 105 9.51 -0.23 -8.93
N VAL A 106 8.80 0.59 -9.69
CA VAL A 106 7.34 0.61 -9.70
C VAL A 106 6.85 -0.33 -10.79
N ALA A 107 6.08 -1.33 -10.41
CA ALA A 107 5.50 -2.29 -11.35
C ALA A 107 4.65 -1.58 -12.42
N THR A 108 4.74 -2.06 -13.64
CA THR A 108 3.82 -1.70 -14.70
C THR A 108 2.41 -2.21 -14.42
N PRO A 109 1.36 -1.69 -15.07
CA PRO A 109 0.01 -2.20 -14.91
C PRO A 109 -0.12 -3.70 -15.23
N ASP A 110 0.64 -4.21 -16.19
CA ASP A 110 0.59 -5.62 -16.56
C ASP A 110 1.28 -6.49 -15.51
N GLU A 111 2.46 -6.11 -15.04
CA GLU A 111 3.13 -6.78 -13.92
C GLU A 111 2.27 -6.77 -12.64
N ALA A 112 1.58 -5.66 -12.35
CA ALA A 112 0.67 -5.60 -11.20
C ALA A 112 -0.52 -6.57 -11.33
N ARG A 113 -1.07 -6.72 -12.55
CA ARG A 113 -2.12 -7.71 -12.83
C ARG A 113 -1.63 -9.14 -12.63
N GLU A 114 -0.41 -9.42 -13.05
CA GLU A 114 0.25 -10.72 -12.90
C GLU A 114 0.52 -11.03 -11.44
N ILE A 115 1.13 -10.12 -10.69
CA ILE A 115 1.41 -10.24 -9.25
C ILE A 115 0.12 -10.52 -8.47
N LEU A 116 -0.96 -9.82 -8.78
CA LEU A 116 -2.24 -9.94 -8.10
C LEU A 116 -3.15 -11.04 -8.69
N GLN A 117 -2.74 -11.70 -9.77
CA GLN A 117 -3.51 -12.71 -10.49
C GLN A 117 -4.93 -12.24 -10.84
N LEU A 118 -5.05 -11.01 -11.33
CA LEU A 118 -6.34 -10.41 -11.67
C LEU A 118 -6.92 -11.05 -12.93
N LYS A 119 -8.25 -11.15 -12.99
CA LYS A 119 -8.99 -11.76 -14.12
C LYS A 119 -8.72 -11.09 -15.47
N GLY A 120 -8.38 -9.80 -15.48
CA GLY A 120 -8.36 -8.98 -16.69
C GLY A 120 -9.76 -8.59 -17.18
N GLY A 121 -9.83 -7.54 -18.00
CA GLY A 121 -11.10 -6.98 -18.49
C GLY A 121 -11.92 -7.95 -19.34
N ASN A 122 -11.26 -8.86 -20.07
CA ASN A 122 -11.92 -9.83 -20.95
C ASN A 122 -12.72 -10.92 -20.21
N GLN A 123 -12.55 -11.03 -18.90
CA GLN A 123 -13.25 -12.01 -18.04
C GLN A 123 -14.19 -11.34 -17.05
N ALA A 124 -14.39 -10.04 -17.18
CA ALA A 124 -15.30 -9.28 -16.35
C ALA A 124 -16.67 -9.19 -17.05
N ASN A 125 -17.73 -9.53 -16.31
CA ASN A 125 -19.10 -9.42 -16.79
C ASN A 125 -19.67 -8.05 -16.42
N PHE A 126 -19.38 -7.01 -17.19
CA PHE A 126 -20.09 -5.72 -17.20
C PHE A 126 -20.18 -5.14 -18.58
#